data_ba3b3c31dabf24c5bcbc284315c9e1da
#
_entry.id   ba3b3c31dabf24c5bcbc284315c9e1da
#
_cell.length_a   1.000
_cell.length_b   1.000
_cell.length_c   1.000
_cell.angle_alpha   90.00
_cell.angle_beta   90.00
_cell.angle_gamma   90.00
#
_symmetry.space_group_name_H-M   'P 1'
#
loop_
_entity.id
_entity.type
_entity.pdbx_description
1 polymer ?
#
loop_
_entity_poly.entity_id
_entity_poly.type
_entity_poly.pdbx_seq_one_letter_code
_entity_poly.pdbx_strand_id
1 'polypeptide(L)'
;PDWFAQVQLLWGPALLLWSLLWFRLRLPLVAAVRGLVMAVWLGTATVYLGVVDLMAPRYQLQPVGEQLAEIQRGGGALAWLGKYHGQFQFLGRLTSPVEPLQRAPALREWLMAHPQGYLLVNYPSAQPAVPGDLTVWPYRSGALVIWPAQRLLNLPDQLDALPGNA
;
A
#
# COMPACT_ATOMS: atom_id res chain seq x y z
N PRO A 1 -13.23 4.08 0.35
CA PRO A 1 -12.06 3.88 -0.50
C PRO A 1 -12.48 3.95 -1.96
N ASP A 2 -11.79 4.78 -2.77
CA ASP A 2 -12.17 5.09 -4.16
C ASP A 2 -12.21 3.87 -5.09
N TRP A 3 -11.50 2.80 -4.73
CA TRP A 3 -11.53 1.53 -5.46
C TRP A 3 -12.88 0.80 -5.35
N PHE A 4 -13.65 1.05 -4.29
CA PHE A 4 -14.96 0.41 -4.12
C PHE A 4 -15.96 0.88 -5.19
N ALA A 5 -15.80 2.11 -5.68
CA ALA A 5 -16.59 2.63 -6.78
C ALA A 5 -16.25 1.98 -8.14
N GLN A 6 -15.07 1.37 -8.25
CA GLN A 6 -14.61 0.69 -9.46
C GLN A 6 -14.93 -0.81 -9.47
N VAL A 7 -15.32 -1.38 -8.33
CA VAL A 7 -15.89 -2.73 -8.28
C VAL A 7 -17.23 -2.69 -9.02
N GLN A 8 -17.24 -3.28 -10.20
CA GLN A 8 -18.43 -3.24 -11.06
C GLN A 8 -19.63 -3.81 -10.29
N LEU A 9 -20.59 -2.95 -9.99
CA LEU A 9 -21.85 -3.31 -9.31
C LEU A 9 -22.65 -4.43 -10.02
N LEU A 10 -22.27 -4.77 -11.25
CA LEU A 10 -22.89 -5.79 -12.08
C LEU A 10 -22.71 -7.22 -11.54
N TRP A 11 -21.70 -7.49 -10.74
CA TRP A 11 -21.44 -8.84 -10.22
C TRP A 11 -22.44 -9.29 -9.15
N GLY A 12 -22.93 -8.38 -8.33
CA GLY A 12 -23.95 -8.68 -7.33
C GLY A 12 -25.26 -9.20 -7.96
N PRO A 13 -25.88 -8.48 -8.91
CA PRO A 13 -27.04 -8.96 -9.65
C PRO A 13 -26.80 -10.25 -10.43
N ALA A 14 -25.62 -10.43 -11.03
CA ALA A 14 -25.30 -11.66 -11.76
C ALA A 14 -25.25 -12.89 -10.83
N LEU A 15 -24.65 -12.77 -9.64
CA LEU A 15 -24.63 -13.83 -8.64
C LEU A 15 -26.04 -14.12 -8.06
N LEU A 16 -26.86 -13.08 -7.87
CA LEU A 16 -28.25 -13.25 -7.44
C LEU A 16 -29.08 -13.96 -8.49
N LEU A 17 -28.98 -13.58 -9.76
CA LEU A 17 -29.66 -14.25 -10.88
C LEU A 17 -29.21 -15.70 -11.02
N TRP A 18 -27.93 -15.96 -10.88
CA TRP A 18 -27.36 -17.31 -10.89
C TRP A 18 -27.94 -18.16 -9.73
N SER A 19 -27.97 -17.61 -8.52
CA SER A 19 -28.51 -18.28 -7.34
C SER A 19 -29.99 -18.59 -7.48
N LEU A 20 -30.79 -17.64 -8.01
CA LEU A 20 -32.23 -17.81 -8.29
C LEU A 20 -32.48 -18.85 -9.37
N LEU A 21 -31.67 -18.88 -10.41
CA LEU A 21 -31.77 -19.89 -11.46
C LEU A 21 -31.55 -21.29 -10.88
N TRP A 22 -30.53 -21.44 -10.05
CA TRP A 22 -30.21 -22.71 -9.37
C TRP A 22 -31.31 -23.16 -8.42
N PHE A 23 -31.89 -22.26 -7.67
CA PHE A 23 -32.98 -22.56 -6.75
C PHE A 23 -34.25 -23.03 -7.47
N ARG A 24 -34.50 -22.55 -8.71
CA ARG A 24 -35.62 -22.96 -9.52
C ARG A 24 -35.44 -24.29 -10.27
N LEU A 25 -34.19 -24.66 -10.53
CA LEU A 25 -33.89 -25.92 -11.20
C LEU A 25 -33.86 -27.05 -10.16
N ARG A 26 -34.86 -27.94 -10.19
CA ARG A 26 -34.88 -29.16 -9.37
C ARG A 26 -33.88 -30.18 -9.93
N LEU A 27 -32.60 -29.92 -9.70
CA LEU A 27 -31.52 -30.73 -10.23
C LEU A 27 -31.28 -31.98 -9.37
N PRO A 28 -30.92 -33.13 -9.97
CA PRO A 28 -30.45 -34.28 -9.20
C PRO A 28 -29.19 -33.90 -8.38
N LEU A 29 -29.02 -34.56 -7.23
CA LEU A 29 -27.98 -34.23 -6.25
C LEU A 29 -26.57 -34.04 -6.88
N VAL A 30 -26.19 -34.94 -7.78
CA VAL A 30 -24.87 -34.86 -8.44
C VAL A 30 -24.73 -33.60 -9.30
N ALA A 31 -25.77 -33.22 -10.02
CA ALA A 31 -25.76 -31.98 -10.81
C ALA A 31 -25.73 -30.74 -9.90
N ALA A 32 -26.47 -30.77 -8.80
CA ALA A 32 -26.44 -29.70 -7.80
C ALA A 32 -25.04 -29.50 -7.19
N VAL A 33 -24.35 -30.58 -6.80
CA VAL A 33 -23.00 -30.52 -6.25
C VAL A 33 -21.99 -29.98 -7.30
N ARG A 34 -22.04 -30.48 -8.54
CA ARG A 34 -21.18 -29.97 -9.62
C ARG A 34 -21.37 -28.48 -9.87
N GLY A 35 -22.61 -28.03 -9.88
CA GLY A 35 -22.87 -26.62 -10.07
C GLY A 35 -22.45 -25.74 -8.89
N LEU A 36 -22.56 -26.22 -7.66
CA LEU A 36 -22.02 -25.51 -6.51
C LEU A 36 -20.50 -25.35 -6.63
N VAL A 37 -19.81 -26.41 -7.00
CA VAL A 37 -18.34 -26.36 -7.23
C VAL A 37 -18.00 -25.34 -8.33
N MET A 38 -18.72 -25.37 -9.45
CA MET A 38 -18.51 -24.39 -10.52
C MET A 38 -18.81 -22.95 -10.07
N ALA A 39 -19.86 -22.74 -9.29
CA ALA A 39 -20.21 -21.42 -8.76
C ALA A 39 -19.11 -20.88 -7.82
N VAL A 40 -18.55 -21.73 -6.96
CA VAL A 40 -17.41 -21.35 -6.09
C VAL A 40 -16.18 -20.99 -6.93
N TRP A 41 -15.85 -21.80 -7.94
CA TRP A 41 -14.72 -21.51 -8.83
C TRP A 41 -14.91 -20.20 -9.59
N LEU A 42 -16.08 -19.97 -10.17
CA LEU A 42 -16.40 -18.73 -10.87
C LEU A 42 -16.39 -17.52 -9.94
N GLY A 43 -16.97 -17.66 -8.73
CA GLY A 43 -16.93 -16.61 -7.71
C GLY A 43 -15.49 -16.27 -7.29
N THR A 44 -14.68 -17.28 -7.04
CA THR A 44 -13.25 -17.09 -6.70
C THR A 44 -12.48 -16.44 -7.85
N ALA A 45 -12.67 -16.92 -9.08
CA ALA A 45 -12.03 -16.31 -10.26
C ALA A 45 -12.45 -14.84 -10.45
N THR A 46 -13.73 -14.54 -10.25
CA THR A 46 -14.25 -13.17 -10.35
C THR A 46 -13.63 -12.25 -9.31
N VAL A 47 -13.54 -12.69 -8.05
CA VAL A 47 -12.87 -11.92 -6.99
C VAL A 47 -11.40 -11.75 -7.32
N TYR A 48 -10.74 -12.80 -7.75
CA TYR A 48 -9.31 -12.75 -8.08
C TYR A 48 -9.02 -11.77 -9.22
N LEU A 49 -9.73 -11.93 -10.36
CA LEU A 49 -9.52 -11.10 -11.55
C LEU A 49 -10.07 -9.67 -11.42
N GLY A 50 -11.12 -9.48 -10.62
CA GLY A 50 -11.79 -8.17 -10.52
C GLY A 50 -11.32 -7.31 -9.34
N VAL A 51 -10.85 -7.93 -8.25
CA VAL A 51 -10.49 -7.21 -7.02
C VAL A 51 -8.99 -7.22 -6.78
N VAL A 52 -8.33 -8.36 -6.98
CA VAL A 52 -6.90 -8.50 -6.69
C VAL A 52 -6.08 -7.59 -7.60
N ASP A 53 -6.39 -7.55 -8.90
CA ASP A 53 -5.67 -6.69 -9.86
C ASP A 53 -5.83 -5.20 -9.55
N LEU A 54 -7.00 -4.79 -9.07
CA LEU A 54 -7.26 -3.40 -8.64
C LEU A 54 -6.48 -3.03 -7.37
N MET A 55 -6.24 -4.02 -6.50
CA MET A 55 -5.55 -3.81 -5.23
C MET A 55 -4.04 -4.05 -5.32
N ALA A 56 -3.60 -4.86 -6.26
CA ALA A 56 -2.21 -5.26 -6.42
C ALA A 56 -1.22 -4.08 -6.39
N PRO A 57 -1.43 -2.94 -7.10
CA PRO A 57 -0.50 -1.81 -7.08
C PRO A 57 -0.28 -1.21 -5.68
N ARG A 58 -1.27 -1.32 -4.79
CA ARG A 58 -1.20 -0.78 -3.41
C ARG A 58 -0.41 -1.69 -2.46
N TYR A 59 -0.18 -2.93 -2.87
CA TYR A 59 0.55 -3.95 -2.10
C TYR A 59 1.84 -4.40 -2.79
N GLN A 60 2.09 -3.93 -4.02
CA GLN A 60 3.36 -4.15 -4.72
C GLN A 60 4.44 -3.23 -4.17
N LEU A 61 5.08 -3.66 -3.08
CA LEU A 61 6.13 -2.89 -2.40
C LEU A 61 7.53 -3.17 -2.96
N GLN A 62 7.64 -4.07 -3.94
CA GLN A 62 8.93 -4.43 -4.55
C GLN A 62 9.69 -3.23 -5.11
N PRO A 63 9.08 -2.32 -5.92
CA PRO A 63 9.80 -1.17 -6.46
C PRO A 63 10.28 -0.21 -5.38
N VAL A 64 9.50 -0.04 -4.30
CA VAL A 64 9.91 0.75 -3.13
C VAL A 64 11.11 0.11 -2.45
N GLY A 65 11.07 -1.21 -2.24
CA GLY A 65 12.18 -1.96 -1.65
C GLY A 65 13.47 -1.82 -2.46
N GLU A 66 13.40 -1.88 -3.78
CA GLU A 66 14.52 -1.70 -4.68
C GLU A 66 15.11 -0.29 -4.60
N GLN A 67 14.27 0.75 -4.57
CA GLN A 67 14.70 2.13 -4.37
C GLN A 67 15.40 2.33 -3.02
N LEU A 68 14.86 1.74 -1.94
CA LEU A 68 15.49 1.81 -0.63
C LEU A 68 16.85 1.11 -0.59
N ALA A 69 16.98 -0.01 -1.30
CA ALA A 69 18.25 -0.71 -1.44
C ALA A 69 19.29 0.13 -2.21
N GLU A 70 18.86 0.87 -3.22
CA GLU A 70 19.73 1.80 -3.95
C GLU A 70 20.22 2.94 -3.05
N ILE A 71 19.32 3.52 -2.28
CA ILE A 71 19.66 4.56 -1.30
C ILE A 71 20.71 4.04 -0.32
N GLN A 72 20.53 2.85 0.25
CA GLN A 72 21.50 2.27 1.18
C GLN A 72 22.84 1.94 0.52
N ARG A 73 22.84 1.44 -0.72
CA ARG A 73 24.09 1.21 -1.47
C ARG A 73 24.85 2.51 -1.72
N GLY A 74 24.15 3.63 -1.85
CA GLY A 74 24.74 4.97 -1.91
C GLY A 74 25.17 5.52 -0.55
N GLY A 75 25.06 4.76 0.54
CA GLY A 75 25.43 5.20 1.90
C GLY A 75 24.33 6.02 2.61
N GLY A 76 23.12 6.11 2.05
CA GLY A 76 22.00 6.84 2.65
C GLY A 76 21.39 6.07 3.83
N ALA A 77 21.25 6.74 4.98
CA ALA A 77 20.50 6.22 6.11
C ALA A 77 18.99 6.27 5.84
N LEU A 78 18.25 5.31 6.38
CA LEU A 78 16.79 5.22 6.22
C LEU A 78 16.10 5.33 7.57
N ALA A 79 15.07 6.19 7.64
CA ALA A 79 14.17 6.23 8.78
C ALA A 79 12.70 6.11 8.33
N TRP A 80 11.86 5.65 9.25
CA TRP A 80 10.41 5.53 9.08
C TRP A 80 9.70 6.38 10.11
N LEU A 81 8.82 7.26 9.67
CA LEU A 81 7.99 8.04 10.59
C LEU A 81 6.85 7.17 11.12
N GLY A 82 6.88 6.90 12.43
CA GLY A 82 5.92 6.07 13.12
C GLY A 82 6.40 4.65 13.39
N LYS A 83 5.45 3.73 13.56
CA LYS A 83 5.73 2.34 13.89
C LYS A 83 6.13 1.53 12.65
N TYR A 84 7.38 1.10 12.60
CA TYR A 84 7.91 0.26 11.53
C TYR A 84 7.77 -1.23 11.85
N HIS A 85 7.34 -2.03 10.87
CA HIS A 85 7.12 -3.46 11.03
C HIS A 85 8.03 -4.34 10.15
N GLY A 86 9.13 -3.79 9.65
CA GLY A 86 10.13 -4.53 8.86
C GLY A 86 9.69 -4.88 7.44
N GLN A 87 8.61 -4.29 6.91
CA GLN A 87 8.00 -4.65 5.64
C GLN A 87 8.93 -4.50 4.42
N PHE A 88 9.92 -3.60 4.48
CA PHE A 88 10.85 -3.39 3.37
C PHE A 88 12.17 -4.15 3.52
N GLN A 89 12.46 -4.68 4.72
CA GLN A 89 13.73 -5.33 5.02
C GLN A 89 14.00 -6.50 4.07
N PHE A 90 12.99 -7.33 3.85
CA PHE A 90 13.06 -8.48 2.94
C PHE A 90 12.99 -8.08 1.47
N LEU A 91 12.04 -7.22 1.10
CA LEU A 91 11.79 -6.82 -0.28
C LEU A 91 12.98 -6.09 -0.89
N GLY A 92 13.59 -5.17 -0.11
CA GLY A 92 14.77 -4.42 -0.52
C GLY A 92 16.09 -5.13 -0.24
N ARG A 93 16.08 -6.29 0.46
CA ARG A 93 17.31 -6.93 0.98
C ARG A 93 18.20 -5.90 1.68
N LEU A 94 17.57 -5.07 2.54
CA LEU A 94 18.27 -3.97 3.20
C LEU A 94 19.34 -4.51 4.14
N THR A 95 20.54 -3.96 4.04
CA THR A 95 21.71 -4.37 4.82
C THR A 95 21.79 -3.65 6.17
N SER A 96 21.16 -2.48 6.28
CA SER A 96 21.03 -1.71 7.50
C SER A 96 19.57 -1.58 7.91
N PRO A 97 19.27 -1.50 9.22
CA PRO A 97 17.90 -1.35 9.69
C PRO A 97 17.34 0.02 9.28
N VAL A 98 16.02 0.05 9.04
CA VAL A 98 15.26 1.30 8.93
C VAL A 98 14.92 1.77 10.35
N GLU A 99 15.32 2.96 10.71
CA GLU A 99 15.14 3.50 12.06
C GLU A 99 13.71 4.01 12.28
N PRO A 100 12.97 3.51 13.28
CA PRO A 100 11.62 4.00 13.57
C PRO A 100 11.70 5.30 14.38
N LEU A 101 11.15 6.39 13.85
CA LEU A 101 11.08 7.69 14.51
C LEU A 101 9.62 7.95 14.94
N GLN A 102 9.39 8.10 16.25
CA GLN A 102 8.02 8.15 16.79
C GLN A 102 7.51 9.56 17.09
N ARG A 103 8.38 10.59 17.22
CA ARG A 103 8.00 11.95 17.66
C ARG A 103 8.89 13.05 17.08
N ALA A 104 8.34 14.25 17.03
CA ALA A 104 8.96 15.46 16.49
C ALA A 104 10.39 15.77 16.95
N PRO A 105 10.79 15.70 18.24
CA PRO A 105 12.17 16.00 18.63
C PRO A 105 13.16 15.02 18.00
N ALA A 106 12.91 13.71 18.11
CA ALA A 106 13.77 12.68 17.55
C ALA A 106 13.86 12.74 16.02
N LEU A 107 12.78 13.12 15.35
CA LEU A 107 12.75 13.33 13.91
C LEU A 107 13.72 14.46 13.51
N ARG A 108 13.64 15.62 14.16
CA ARG A 108 14.47 16.77 13.81
C ARG A 108 15.95 16.50 14.10
N GLU A 109 16.26 15.86 15.22
CA GLU A 109 17.62 15.42 15.57
C GLU A 109 18.16 14.44 14.54
N TRP A 110 17.35 13.45 14.13
CA TRP A 110 17.74 12.47 13.14
C TRP A 110 18.04 13.11 11.78
N LEU A 111 17.17 14.01 11.31
CA LEU A 111 17.36 14.73 10.04
C LEU A 111 18.65 15.55 10.02
N MET A 112 18.98 16.22 11.14
CA MET A 112 20.23 16.98 11.27
C MET A 112 21.46 16.07 11.32
N ALA A 113 21.37 14.92 11.97
CA ALA A 113 22.46 13.96 12.05
C ALA A 113 22.70 13.21 10.72
N HIS A 114 21.66 13.09 9.89
CA HIS A 114 21.70 12.33 8.62
C HIS A 114 21.26 13.19 7.41
N PRO A 115 22.01 14.24 7.04
CA PRO A 115 21.63 15.14 5.94
C PRO A 115 21.50 14.41 4.58
N GLN A 116 22.23 13.30 4.40
CA GLN A 116 22.14 12.41 3.22
C GLN A 116 21.13 11.27 3.42
N GLY A 117 20.40 11.28 4.52
CA GLY A 117 19.38 10.26 4.83
C GLY A 117 18.06 10.50 4.13
N TYR A 118 17.20 9.50 4.23
CA TYR A 118 15.85 9.54 3.66
C TYR A 118 14.83 9.11 4.70
N LEU A 119 13.76 9.89 4.80
CA LEU A 119 12.62 9.63 5.68
C LEU A 119 11.46 9.05 4.89
N LEU A 120 10.99 7.89 5.29
CA LEU A 120 9.78 7.28 4.76
C LEU A 120 8.58 7.75 5.56
N VAL A 121 7.59 8.32 4.88
CA VAL A 121 6.37 8.83 5.50
C VAL A 121 5.16 8.19 4.86
N ASN A 122 4.31 7.58 5.69
CA ASN A 122 3.03 7.03 5.26
C ASN A 122 1.93 8.07 5.48
N TYR A 123 1.34 8.56 4.40
CA TYR A 123 0.22 9.50 4.42
C TYR A 123 -1.11 8.74 4.38
N PRO A 124 -2.10 9.16 5.19
CA PRO A 124 -3.44 8.56 5.16
C PRO A 124 -4.20 8.87 3.86
N SER A 125 -3.82 9.96 3.17
CA SER A 125 -4.37 10.33 1.86
C SER A 125 -3.62 9.66 0.72
N ALA A 126 -4.34 9.21 -0.32
CA ALA A 126 -3.74 8.70 -1.54
C ALA A 126 -3.06 9.80 -2.39
N GLN A 127 -3.42 11.05 -2.16
CA GLN A 127 -2.85 12.22 -2.82
C GLN A 127 -2.39 13.23 -1.76
N PRO A 128 -1.22 13.01 -1.12
CA PRO A 128 -0.69 13.95 -0.16
C PRO A 128 -0.26 15.25 -0.85
N ALA A 129 -0.38 16.37 -0.15
CA ALA A 129 0.11 17.67 -0.62
C ALA A 129 1.63 17.75 -0.46
N VAL A 130 2.36 17.12 -1.38
CA VAL A 130 3.82 17.09 -1.41
C VAL A 130 4.34 17.71 -2.71
N PRO A 131 5.58 18.22 -2.76
CA PRO A 131 6.19 18.71 -3.99
C PRO A 131 6.15 17.68 -5.13
N GLY A 132 5.78 18.12 -6.35
CA GLY A 132 5.47 17.23 -7.48
C GLY A 132 6.65 16.46 -8.07
N ASP A 133 7.87 16.74 -7.63
CA ASP A 133 9.08 16.02 -8.00
C ASP A 133 9.42 14.84 -7.05
N LEU A 134 8.65 14.68 -5.96
CA LEU A 134 8.74 13.51 -5.11
C LEU A 134 7.86 12.37 -5.65
N THR A 135 8.41 11.17 -5.66
CA THR A 135 7.64 10.00 -6.05
C THR A 135 6.66 9.61 -4.94
N VAL A 136 5.39 9.55 -5.30
CA VAL A 136 4.30 9.12 -4.43
C VAL A 136 3.93 7.69 -4.79
N TRP A 137 4.11 6.78 -3.86
CA TRP A 137 3.80 5.37 -4.05
C TRP A 137 2.44 5.04 -3.44
N PRO A 138 1.53 4.37 -4.16
CA PRO A 138 0.32 3.84 -3.54
C PRO A 138 0.68 2.86 -2.42
N TYR A 139 0.12 3.06 -1.23
CA TYR A 139 0.42 2.20 -0.09
C TYR A 139 -0.82 1.99 0.78
N ARG A 140 -1.35 0.77 0.80
CA ARG A 140 -2.58 0.42 1.52
C ARG A 140 -3.75 1.35 1.16
N SER A 141 -4.31 2.07 2.14
CA SER A 141 -5.37 3.06 1.94
C SER A 141 -4.88 4.48 1.64
N GLY A 142 -3.57 4.69 1.62
CA GLY A 142 -2.94 5.99 1.48
C GLY A 142 -1.78 5.99 0.49
N ALA A 143 -0.75 6.76 0.82
CA ALA A 143 0.45 6.89 0.01
C ALA A 143 1.72 6.87 0.87
N LEU A 144 2.79 6.31 0.30
CA LEU A 144 4.13 6.35 0.86
C LEU A 144 4.96 7.35 0.07
N VAL A 145 5.68 8.21 0.78
CA VAL A 145 6.61 9.18 0.20
C VAL A 145 7.97 9.03 0.84
N ILE A 146 9.02 9.07 0.01
CA ILE A 146 10.42 9.02 0.45
C ILE A 146 10.98 10.44 0.37
N TRP A 147 11.23 11.03 1.52
CA TRP A 147 11.74 12.39 1.65
C TRP A 147 13.26 12.40 1.84
N PRO A 148 14.02 13.10 1.00
CA PRO A 148 15.42 13.42 1.32
C PRO A 148 15.47 14.31 2.58
N ALA A 149 16.31 13.96 3.56
CA ALA A 149 16.40 14.67 4.83
C ALA A 149 16.72 16.15 4.66
N GLN A 150 17.72 16.47 3.84
CA GLN A 150 18.12 17.85 3.56
C GLN A 150 16.98 18.69 2.97
N ARG A 151 16.16 18.08 2.11
CA ARG A 151 15.03 18.79 1.51
C ARG A 151 13.94 19.08 2.53
N LEU A 152 13.65 18.12 3.40
CA LEU A 152 12.64 18.28 4.45
C LEU A 152 13.05 19.35 5.47
N LEU A 153 14.35 19.44 5.80
CA LEU A 153 14.89 20.51 6.65
C LEU A 153 14.74 21.91 6.03
N ASN A 154 14.78 22.00 4.69
CA ASN A 154 14.58 23.26 3.97
C ASN A 154 13.11 23.66 3.78
N LEU A 155 12.17 22.80 4.17
CA LEU A 155 10.73 22.98 4.05
C LEU A 155 10.05 22.83 5.42
N PRO A 156 10.18 23.81 6.34
CA PRO A 156 9.66 23.70 7.70
C PRO A 156 8.14 23.46 7.72
N ASP A 157 7.38 24.11 6.84
CA ASP A 157 5.93 23.92 6.73
C ASP A 157 5.55 22.48 6.40
N GLN A 158 6.35 21.79 5.56
CA GLN A 158 6.14 20.38 5.22
C GLN A 158 6.55 19.47 6.38
N LEU A 159 7.61 19.81 7.09
CA LEU A 159 8.06 19.07 8.26
C LEU A 159 7.00 19.09 9.36
N ASP A 160 6.38 20.24 9.60
CA ASP A 160 5.34 20.40 10.62
C ASP A 160 4.00 19.77 10.19
N ALA A 161 3.75 19.69 8.88
CA ALA A 161 2.56 19.04 8.31
C ALA A 161 2.65 17.51 8.18
N LEU A 162 3.75 16.88 8.61
CA LEU A 162 3.88 15.44 8.53
C LEU A 162 2.85 14.71 9.41
N PRO A 163 2.26 13.61 8.93
CA PRO A 163 1.31 12.84 9.71
C PRO A 163 1.96 12.24 10.96
N GLY A 164 1.37 12.48 12.12
CA GLY A 164 1.90 12.00 13.41
C GLY A 164 2.90 12.94 14.09
N ASN A 165 3.08 14.15 13.58
CA ASN A 165 3.94 15.19 14.16
C ASN A 165 3.15 16.14 15.10
N ALA A 166 1.81 15.97 15.18
CA ALA A 166 0.91 16.72 16.04
C ALA A 166 0.74 16.05 17.41
#